data_250c889de5392987596e5a22e718b74b
#
_entry.id   250c889de5392987596e5a22e718b74b
#
_cell.length_a   1.000
_cell.length_b   1.000
_cell.length_c   1.000
_cell.angle_alpha   90.00
_cell.angle_beta   90.00
_cell.angle_gamma   90.00
#
_symmetry.space_group_name_H-M   'P 1'
#
loop_
_entity.id
_entity.type
_entity.pdbx_description
1 polymer ?
#
loop_
_entity_poly.entity_id
_entity_poly.type
_entity_poly.pdbx_seq_one_letter_code
_entity_poly.pdbx_strand_id
1 'polypeptide(L)'
;TTTGHSPKELAKKYQLSDNLYRIQIRPGSRIGGKKLQELNITQAYNLSILEIRRQSSSQGRFLKTVDQSLAGPHTELQENDILYVFGPFEKVNQFAKEQNLELTDTHVSEYVEGAEVEKLSVREIGIAEVLLMPDSKLINKAVKDSGFRDKYSVNILGIQRKGEYILNDIKDIKMHAGDILLIQGTWDSIARMSQKQSQWVVSVSYTHLRAHETSLHL
;
A
#
# COMPACT_ATOMS: atom_id res chain seq x y z
N THR A 1 21.02 -16.74 3.91
CA THR A 1 20.35 -16.67 2.61
C THR A 1 18.85 -16.58 2.83
N THR A 2 18.38 -15.40 3.10
CA THR A 2 16.96 -15.09 3.16
C THR A 2 16.44 -15.05 1.73
N THR A 3 15.82 -16.13 1.29
CA THR A 3 15.06 -16.16 0.05
C THR A 3 13.79 -15.32 0.25
N GLY A 4 13.90 -14.02 0.01
CA GLY A 4 12.72 -13.16 -0.04
C GLY A 4 11.80 -13.58 -1.19
N HIS A 5 10.50 -13.59 -0.96
CA HIS A 5 9.52 -13.82 -2.00
C HIS A 5 9.56 -12.69 -3.05
N SER A 6 9.33 -13.02 -4.31
CA SER A 6 9.18 -12.01 -5.35
C SER A 6 7.90 -11.18 -5.13
N PRO A 7 7.80 -9.95 -5.66
CA PRO A 7 6.56 -9.18 -5.59
C PRO A 7 5.35 -9.93 -6.13
N LYS A 8 5.52 -10.71 -7.19
CA LYS A 8 4.48 -11.54 -7.79
C LYS A 8 4.01 -12.63 -6.83
N GLU A 9 4.93 -13.29 -6.13
CA GLU A 9 4.60 -14.29 -5.12
C GLU A 9 3.87 -13.69 -3.93
N LEU A 10 4.31 -12.51 -3.46
CA LEU A 10 3.64 -11.79 -2.37
C LEU A 10 2.23 -11.36 -2.76
N ALA A 11 2.06 -10.84 -3.97
CA ALA A 11 0.76 -10.46 -4.49
C ALA A 11 -0.22 -11.64 -4.51
N LYS A 12 0.24 -12.81 -4.90
CA LYS A 12 -0.56 -14.03 -4.93
C LYS A 12 -0.89 -14.53 -3.53
N LYS A 13 0.08 -14.61 -2.64
CA LYS A 13 -0.11 -15.10 -1.26
C LYS A 13 -1.05 -14.23 -0.45
N TYR A 14 -0.95 -12.91 -0.58
CA TYR A 14 -1.79 -11.96 0.14
C TYR A 14 -3.01 -11.51 -0.66
N GLN A 15 -3.29 -12.14 -1.80
CA GLN A 15 -4.47 -11.84 -2.64
C GLN A 15 -4.63 -10.34 -2.93
N LEU A 16 -3.52 -9.65 -3.22
CA LEU A 16 -3.53 -8.20 -3.39
C LEU A 16 -4.42 -7.77 -4.53
N SER A 17 -4.41 -8.50 -5.63
CA SER A 17 -5.20 -8.19 -6.80
C SER A 17 -6.70 -8.31 -6.59
N ASP A 18 -7.13 -9.25 -5.78
CA ASP A 18 -8.56 -9.47 -5.49
C ASP A 18 -9.15 -8.37 -4.59
N ASN A 19 -8.29 -7.59 -3.93
CA ASN A 19 -8.67 -6.54 -3.00
C ASN A 19 -8.12 -5.17 -3.37
N LEU A 20 -7.56 -5.01 -4.56
CA LEU A 20 -7.03 -3.75 -5.07
C LEU A 20 -7.92 -3.20 -6.17
N TYR A 21 -8.35 -1.95 -6.01
CA TYR A 21 -9.27 -1.29 -6.95
C TYR A 21 -8.74 0.09 -7.34
N ARG A 22 -9.06 0.50 -8.56
CA ARG A 22 -8.80 1.85 -9.04
C ARG A 22 -10.08 2.66 -9.01
N ILE A 23 -10.02 3.83 -8.38
CA ILE A 23 -11.13 4.77 -8.29
C ILE A 23 -10.68 6.11 -8.83
N GLN A 24 -11.45 6.71 -9.72
CA GLN A 24 -11.20 8.05 -10.21
C GLN A 24 -12.10 9.08 -9.49
N ILE A 25 -11.48 10.20 -9.10
CA ILE A 25 -12.21 11.34 -8.55
C ILE A 25 -12.81 12.12 -9.71
N ARG A 26 -14.13 12.10 -9.81
CA ARG A 26 -14.86 12.85 -10.85
C ARG A 26 -14.88 14.34 -10.54
N PRO A 27 -14.93 15.20 -11.58
CA PRO A 27 -15.24 16.61 -11.38
C PRO A 27 -16.57 16.76 -10.62
N GLY A 28 -16.57 17.63 -9.62
CA GLY A 28 -17.74 17.83 -8.76
C GLY A 28 -17.89 16.81 -7.63
N SER A 29 -16.93 15.91 -7.44
CA SER A 29 -16.91 15.02 -6.28
C SER A 29 -16.75 15.79 -4.98
N ARG A 30 -17.40 15.30 -3.92
CA ARG A 30 -17.32 15.92 -2.58
C ARG A 30 -15.95 15.87 -1.94
N ILE A 31 -15.06 15.00 -2.42
CA ILE A 31 -13.74 14.78 -1.83
C ILE A 31 -12.62 15.54 -2.54
N GLY A 32 -12.88 16.16 -3.69
CA GLY A 32 -11.91 17.03 -4.36
C GLY A 32 -11.55 18.21 -3.47
N GLY A 33 -10.26 18.48 -3.29
CA GLY A 33 -9.72 19.55 -2.45
C GLY A 33 -9.60 19.19 -0.96
N LYS A 34 -10.03 18.00 -0.55
CA LYS A 34 -9.90 17.53 0.84
C LYS A 34 -8.62 16.74 1.04
N LYS A 35 -8.08 16.80 2.26
CA LYS A 35 -6.96 15.93 2.67
C LYS A 35 -7.49 14.56 3.09
N LEU A 36 -6.68 13.53 2.91
CA LEU A 36 -7.07 12.16 3.26
C LEU A 36 -7.50 12.02 4.72
N GLN A 37 -6.83 12.69 5.65
CA GLN A 37 -7.20 12.66 7.07
C GLN A 37 -8.62 13.16 7.34
N GLU A 38 -9.12 14.12 6.53
CA GLU A 38 -10.48 14.68 6.70
C GLU A 38 -11.56 13.67 6.31
N LEU A 39 -11.24 12.71 5.46
CA LEU A 39 -12.20 11.71 4.98
C LEU A 39 -12.37 10.53 5.92
N ASN A 40 -11.41 10.33 6.81
CA ASN A 40 -11.43 9.26 7.81
C ASN A 40 -11.71 7.86 7.21
N ILE A 41 -11.14 7.59 6.02
CA ILE A 41 -11.45 6.43 5.18
C ILE A 41 -11.22 5.11 5.91
N THR A 42 -10.13 5.01 6.66
CA THR A 42 -9.78 3.78 7.39
C THR A 42 -10.81 3.47 8.46
N GLN A 43 -11.31 4.47 9.18
CA GLN A 43 -12.31 4.26 10.24
C GLN A 43 -13.72 4.08 9.67
N ALA A 44 -14.09 4.87 8.66
CA ALA A 44 -15.43 4.84 8.10
C ALA A 44 -15.69 3.62 7.20
N TYR A 45 -14.69 3.20 6.43
CA TYR A 45 -14.87 2.15 5.41
C TYR A 45 -13.94 0.95 5.59
N ASN A 46 -12.98 1.04 6.51
CA ASN A 46 -11.94 0.02 6.68
C ASN A 46 -11.14 -0.24 5.39
N LEU A 47 -10.85 0.83 4.66
CA LEU A 47 -10.10 0.83 3.42
C LEU A 47 -8.75 1.50 3.62
N SER A 48 -7.76 1.11 2.81
CA SER A 48 -6.47 1.78 2.72
C SER A 48 -6.29 2.35 1.32
N ILE A 49 -5.97 3.63 1.24
CA ILE A 49 -5.51 4.22 -0.02
C ILE A 49 -4.00 4.05 -0.07
N LEU A 50 -3.53 3.26 -1.04
CA LEU A 50 -2.12 2.92 -1.14
C LEU A 50 -1.35 3.96 -1.93
N GLU A 51 -1.96 4.46 -3.01
CA GLU A 51 -1.28 5.27 -4.00
C GLU A 51 -2.27 6.20 -4.67
N ILE A 52 -1.77 7.38 -5.07
CA ILE A 52 -2.49 8.36 -5.87
C ILE A 52 -1.69 8.61 -7.14
N ARG A 53 -2.32 8.49 -8.29
CA ARG A 53 -1.74 8.85 -9.58
C ARG A 53 -2.45 10.07 -10.13
N ARG A 54 -1.67 11.06 -10.49
CA ARG A 54 -2.13 12.32 -11.03
C ARG A 54 -1.49 12.57 -12.39
N GLN A 55 -2.29 12.94 -13.38
CA GLN A 55 -1.74 13.38 -14.66
C GLN A 55 -1.11 14.76 -14.45
N SER A 56 0.18 14.84 -14.66
CA SER A 56 0.88 16.11 -14.64
C SER A 56 0.58 16.85 -15.95
N SER A 57 0.08 18.07 -15.85
CA SER A 57 -0.04 18.99 -16.95
C SER A 57 1.32 19.65 -17.24
N SER A 58 2.33 18.84 -17.55
CA SER A 58 3.61 19.41 -17.98
C SER A 58 3.41 20.12 -19.31
N GLN A 59 3.96 21.31 -19.41
CA GLN A 59 3.88 22.24 -20.53
C GLN A 59 4.48 21.68 -21.82
N GLY A 60 3.88 20.65 -22.37
CA GLY A 60 4.34 20.08 -23.62
C GLY A 60 3.31 19.12 -24.17
N ARG A 61 2.81 19.40 -25.35
CA ARG A 61 1.74 18.67 -26.04
C ARG A 61 1.99 17.16 -26.26
N PHE A 62 3.12 16.58 -25.81
CA PHE A 62 3.50 15.23 -26.24
C PHE A 62 3.90 14.24 -25.14
N LEU A 63 4.01 14.64 -23.88
CA LEU A 63 4.35 13.71 -22.79
C LEU A 63 3.39 13.92 -21.61
N LYS A 64 2.39 13.05 -21.52
CA LYS A 64 1.61 12.89 -20.29
C LYS A 64 2.46 12.12 -19.30
N THR A 65 3.09 12.81 -18.36
CA THR A 65 3.74 12.17 -17.22
C THR A 65 2.69 11.91 -16.14
N VAL A 66 2.71 10.72 -15.57
CA VAL A 66 1.87 10.37 -14.44
C VAL A 66 2.71 10.51 -13.17
N ASP A 67 2.34 11.44 -12.31
CA ASP A 67 2.93 11.56 -10.99
C ASP A 67 2.33 10.49 -10.09
N GLN A 68 3.21 9.64 -9.54
CA GLN A 68 2.86 8.58 -8.62
C GLN A 68 3.31 8.99 -7.22
N SER A 69 2.37 9.02 -6.26
CA SER A 69 2.69 9.36 -4.89
C SER A 69 2.06 8.40 -3.90
N LEU A 70 2.80 8.13 -2.84
CA LEU A 70 2.26 7.40 -1.69
C LEU A 70 1.20 8.27 -1.01
N ALA A 71 0.02 7.69 -0.75
CA ALA A 71 -1.05 8.37 -0.06
C ALA A 71 -0.73 8.54 1.43
N GLY A 72 -0.69 9.77 1.90
CA GLY A 72 -0.47 10.13 3.30
C GLY A 72 -1.63 10.95 3.88
N PRO A 73 -1.66 11.16 5.22
CA PRO A 73 -2.75 11.87 5.87
C PRO A 73 -2.93 13.31 5.39
N HIS A 74 -1.84 13.98 5.01
CA HIS A 74 -1.84 15.35 4.52
C HIS A 74 -1.98 15.48 3.00
N THR A 75 -2.07 14.37 2.28
CA THR A 75 -2.23 14.38 0.84
C THR A 75 -3.58 14.99 0.48
N GLU A 76 -3.56 16.06 -0.31
CA GLU A 76 -4.75 16.70 -0.84
C GLU A 76 -5.19 16.00 -2.12
N LEU A 77 -6.46 15.63 -2.17
CA LEU A 77 -7.07 14.98 -3.34
C LEU A 77 -7.50 16.04 -4.35
N GLN A 78 -7.32 15.75 -5.62
CA GLN A 78 -7.72 16.62 -6.73
C GLN A 78 -8.66 15.89 -7.68
N GLU A 79 -9.47 16.66 -8.41
CA GLU A 79 -10.29 16.12 -9.47
C GLU A 79 -9.42 15.39 -10.51
N ASN A 80 -9.93 14.29 -11.04
CA ASN A 80 -9.28 13.39 -11.98
C ASN A 80 -8.12 12.56 -11.40
N ASP A 81 -7.82 12.65 -10.13
CA ASP A 81 -6.88 11.75 -9.47
C ASP A 81 -7.39 10.31 -9.57
N ILE A 82 -6.46 9.38 -9.75
CA ILE A 82 -6.71 7.95 -9.67
C ILE A 82 -6.19 7.43 -8.33
N LEU A 83 -7.11 6.87 -7.54
CA LEU A 83 -6.79 6.28 -6.24
C LEU A 83 -6.67 4.77 -6.37
N TYR A 84 -5.60 4.22 -5.82
CA TYR A 84 -5.45 2.77 -5.64
C TYR A 84 -5.89 2.42 -4.23
N VAL A 85 -7.01 1.73 -4.13
CA VAL A 85 -7.70 1.44 -2.88
C VAL A 85 -7.65 -0.04 -2.58
N PHE A 86 -7.21 -0.39 -1.38
CA PHE A 86 -7.13 -1.77 -0.91
C PHE A 86 -8.20 -2.04 0.13
N GLY A 87 -8.96 -3.10 -0.06
CA GLY A 87 -9.99 -3.57 0.86
C GLY A 87 -11.07 -4.41 0.18
N PRO A 88 -12.07 -4.86 0.94
CA PRO A 88 -13.18 -5.65 0.39
C PRO A 88 -14.02 -4.85 -0.62
N PHE A 89 -14.45 -5.51 -1.69
CA PHE A 89 -15.24 -4.88 -2.76
C PHE A 89 -16.47 -4.12 -2.23
N GLU A 90 -17.19 -4.70 -1.30
CA GLU A 90 -18.40 -4.06 -0.74
C GLU A 90 -18.09 -2.70 -0.12
N LYS A 91 -16.99 -2.60 0.59
CA LYS A 91 -16.54 -1.35 1.21
C LYS A 91 -16.03 -0.34 0.18
N VAL A 92 -15.30 -0.82 -0.81
CA VAL A 92 -14.84 0.01 -1.93
C VAL A 92 -16.03 0.58 -2.71
N ASN A 93 -17.00 -0.25 -3.00
CA ASN A 93 -18.22 0.15 -3.70
C ASN A 93 -19.05 1.15 -2.89
N GLN A 94 -19.19 0.92 -1.59
CA GLN A 94 -19.87 1.86 -0.68
C GLN A 94 -19.16 3.23 -0.68
N PHE A 95 -17.85 3.25 -0.54
CA PHE A 95 -17.04 4.46 -0.60
C PHE A 95 -17.23 5.22 -1.91
N ALA A 96 -17.15 4.50 -3.04
CA ALA A 96 -17.32 5.09 -4.36
C ALA A 96 -18.71 5.72 -4.54
N LYS A 97 -19.76 5.04 -4.10
CA LYS A 97 -21.14 5.54 -4.21
C LYS A 97 -21.38 6.74 -3.30
N GLU A 98 -20.99 6.67 -2.03
CA GLU A 98 -21.22 7.74 -1.06
C GLU A 98 -20.47 9.01 -1.41
N GLN A 99 -19.29 8.91 -1.99
CA GLN A 99 -18.44 10.04 -2.35
C GLN A 99 -18.56 10.46 -3.82
N ASN A 100 -19.46 9.83 -4.58
CA ASN A 100 -19.66 10.08 -6.02
C ASN A 100 -18.34 9.93 -6.81
N LEU A 101 -17.71 8.78 -6.68
CA LEU A 101 -16.48 8.41 -7.36
C LEU A 101 -16.76 7.37 -8.43
N GLU A 102 -15.86 7.29 -9.41
CA GLU A 102 -15.94 6.30 -10.46
C GLU A 102 -15.03 5.11 -10.17
N LEU A 103 -15.64 3.93 -9.96
CA LEU A 103 -14.90 2.69 -9.90
C LEU A 103 -14.54 2.28 -11.34
N THR A 104 -13.28 2.52 -11.74
CA THR A 104 -12.84 2.32 -13.14
C THR A 104 -12.56 0.87 -13.46
N ASP A 105 -12.18 0.06 -12.48
CA ASP A 105 -11.94 -1.37 -12.65
C ASP A 105 -12.59 -2.16 -11.52
N THR A 106 -13.51 -3.04 -11.89
CA THR A 106 -14.07 -4.06 -11.00
C THR A 106 -13.19 -5.29 -10.87
N HIS A 107 -12.21 -5.43 -11.77
CA HIS A 107 -11.22 -6.49 -11.77
C HIS A 107 -9.87 -5.93 -12.19
N VAL A 108 -9.04 -5.58 -11.22
CA VAL A 108 -7.61 -5.43 -11.46
C VAL A 108 -6.99 -6.78 -11.87
N SER A 109 -7.77 -7.87 -11.81
CA SER A 109 -7.36 -9.22 -12.17
C SER A 109 -6.89 -9.39 -13.62
N GLU A 110 -7.37 -8.59 -14.55
CA GLU A 110 -6.86 -8.61 -15.92
C GLU A 110 -5.48 -7.99 -16.07
N TYR A 111 -5.07 -7.17 -15.11
CA TYR A 111 -3.73 -6.61 -15.01
C TYR A 111 -2.79 -7.45 -14.14
N VAL A 112 -3.28 -8.55 -13.60
CA VAL A 112 -2.73 -9.27 -12.45
C VAL A 112 -1.69 -10.28 -12.81
N GLU A 113 -1.49 -10.55 -14.03
CA GLU A 113 -0.32 -11.35 -14.36
C GLU A 113 0.98 -10.56 -14.13
N GLY A 114 1.00 -9.67 -13.18
CA GLY A 114 2.19 -9.06 -12.61
C GLY A 114 2.33 -7.56 -12.85
N ALA A 115 1.66 -6.96 -13.84
CA ALA A 115 1.99 -5.61 -14.28
C ALA A 115 1.64 -4.50 -13.29
N GLU A 116 0.47 -4.54 -12.63
CA GLU A 116 0.09 -3.47 -11.70
C GLU A 116 0.72 -3.65 -10.31
N VAL A 117 0.87 -4.87 -9.84
CA VAL A 117 1.61 -5.12 -8.59
C VAL A 117 3.10 -4.89 -8.79
N GLU A 118 3.64 -5.23 -9.95
CA GLU A 118 5.01 -4.85 -10.31
C GLU A 118 5.15 -3.33 -10.41
N LYS A 119 4.14 -2.60 -10.91
CA LYS A 119 4.15 -1.13 -10.93
C LYS A 119 4.04 -0.54 -9.52
N LEU A 120 3.31 -1.16 -8.59
CA LEU A 120 3.28 -0.75 -7.18
C LEU A 120 4.64 -0.95 -6.49
N SER A 121 5.44 -1.89 -6.96
CA SER A 121 6.76 -2.23 -6.41
C SER A 121 7.94 -1.63 -7.19
N VAL A 122 7.69 -0.92 -8.29
CA VAL A 122 8.74 -0.35 -9.15
C VAL A 122 8.94 1.13 -8.85
N ARG A 123 10.19 1.58 -8.83
CA ARG A 123 10.69 2.93 -8.58
C ARG A 123 10.74 3.31 -7.10
N GLU A 124 9.84 4.17 -6.62
CA GLU A 124 9.92 4.75 -5.28
C GLU A 124 9.10 4.00 -4.23
N ILE A 125 8.12 3.22 -4.66
CA ILE A 125 7.19 2.49 -3.80
C ILE A 125 7.47 1.00 -3.88
N GLY A 126 7.55 0.35 -2.73
CA GLY A 126 7.86 -1.07 -2.64
C GLY A 126 6.96 -1.84 -1.68
N ILE A 127 7.07 -3.14 -1.77
CA ILE A 127 6.39 -4.11 -0.91
C ILE A 127 7.46 -4.97 -0.22
N ALA A 128 7.29 -5.18 1.08
CA ALA A 128 8.19 -6.00 1.88
C ALA A 128 7.43 -6.78 2.95
N GLU A 129 8.04 -7.83 3.45
CA GLU A 129 7.56 -8.57 4.60
C GLU A 129 8.34 -8.17 5.86
N VAL A 130 7.65 -8.05 6.98
CA VAL A 130 8.22 -7.69 8.28
C VAL A 130 7.91 -8.79 9.28
N LEU A 131 8.94 -9.50 9.73
CA LEU A 131 8.82 -10.52 10.77
C LEU A 131 8.93 -9.86 12.15
N LEU A 132 7.91 -9.98 12.98
CA LEU A 132 7.92 -9.45 14.35
C LEU A 132 8.74 -10.35 15.28
N MET A 133 9.75 -9.76 15.90
CA MET A 133 10.60 -10.46 16.85
C MET A 133 9.91 -10.59 18.20
N PRO A 134 10.27 -11.61 19.01
CA PRO A 134 9.66 -11.83 20.33
C PRO A 134 9.77 -10.63 21.29
N ASP A 135 10.83 -9.85 21.17
CA ASP A 135 11.09 -8.69 22.03
C ASP A 135 10.49 -7.39 21.47
N SER A 136 9.73 -7.47 20.38
CA SER A 136 9.13 -6.29 19.78
C SER A 136 8.13 -5.64 20.73
N LYS A 137 8.19 -4.32 20.81
CA LYS A 137 7.23 -3.50 21.57
C LYS A 137 5.83 -3.50 20.93
N LEU A 138 5.70 -4.03 19.72
CA LEU A 138 4.43 -4.13 19.01
C LEU A 138 3.59 -5.34 19.43
N ILE A 139 4.18 -6.30 20.14
CA ILE A 139 3.47 -7.50 20.60
C ILE A 139 2.29 -7.11 21.48
N ASN A 140 1.12 -7.68 21.20
CA ASN A 140 -0.16 -7.38 21.83
C ASN A 140 -0.76 -5.99 21.55
N LYS A 141 -0.12 -5.20 20.70
CA LYS A 141 -0.73 -3.97 20.19
C LYS A 141 -1.57 -4.26 18.95
N ALA A 142 -2.67 -3.53 18.79
CA ALA A 142 -3.44 -3.58 17.55
C ALA A 142 -2.65 -2.96 16.38
N VAL A 143 -2.89 -3.44 15.17
CA VAL A 143 -2.22 -2.91 13.96
C VAL A 143 -2.35 -1.39 13.85
N LYS A 144 -3.53 -0.83 14.12
CA LYS A 144 -3.79 0.62 14.12
C LYS A 144 -2.89 1.40 15.10
N ASP A 145 -2.43 0.75 16.17
CA ASP A 145 -1.59 1.35 17.20
C ASP A 145 -0.09 1.08 16.98
N SER A 146 0.27 0.43 15.87
CA SER A 146 1.66 0.11 15.54
C SER A 146 2.55 1.33 15.31
N GLY A 147 1.95 2.44 14.88
CA GLY A 147 2.68 3.63 14.48
C GLY A 147 3.38 3.54 13.12
N PHE A 148 3.18 2.47 12.36
CA PHE A 148 3.83 2.27 11.08
C PHE A 148 3.48 3.37 10.07
N ARG A 149 2.22 3.79 10.04
CA ARG A 149 1.79 4.86 9.15
C ARG A 149 2.34 6.22 9.57
N ASP A 150 2.27 6.55 10.85
CA ASP A 150 2.69 7.85 11.37
C ASP A 150 4.21 8.02 11.44
N LYS A 151 4.93 6.96 11.85
CA LYS A 151 6.38 7.01 12.03
C LYS A 151 7.17 6.69 10.77
N TYR A 152 6.69 5.75 9.95
CA TYR A 152 7.44 5.22 8.81
C TYR A 152 6.75 5.47 7.47
N SER A 153 5.54 6.00 7.45
CA SER A 153 4.76 6.20 6.23
C SER A 153 4.58 4.90 5.42
N VAL A 154 4.35 3.79 6.11
CA VAL A 154 4.06 2.51 5.49
C VAL A 154 2.66 2.03 5.84
N ASN A 155 2.04 1.32 4.90
CA ASN A 155 0.75 0.66 5.09
C ASN A 155 0.97 -0.81 5.40
N ILE A 156 0.19 -1.36 6.34
CA ILE A 156 0.13 -2.81 6.59
C ILE A 156 -1.04 -3.35 5.78
N LEU A 157 -0.76 -4.24 4.83
CA LEU A 157 -1.75 -4.79 3.90
C LEU A 157 -2.29 -6.15 4.34
N GLY A 158 -1.56 -6.87 5.16
CA GLY A 158 -1.95 -8.20 5.60
C GLY A 158 -1.02 -8.74 6.66
N ILE A 159 -1.45 -9.82 7.29
CA ILE A 159 -0.68 -10.53 8.32
C ILE A 159 -0.66 -12.01 7.98
N GLN A 160 0.52 -12.61 8.02
CA GLN A 160 0.67 -14.05 7.99
C GLN A 160 0.94 -14.55 9.40
N ARG A 161 0.12 -15.47 9.89
CA ARG A 161 0.22 -16.06 11.21
C ARG A 161 0.03 -17.56 11.12
N LYS A 162 1.03 -18.33 11.53
CA LYS A 162 0.98 -19.81 11.50
C LYS A 162 0.53 -20.36 10.14
N GLY A 163 1.05 -19.78 9.07
CA GLY A 163 0.72 -20.20 7.70
C GLY A 163 -0.62 -19.69 7.16
N GLU A 164 -1.42 -19.00 7.97
CA GLU A 164 -2.68 -18.39 7.54
C GLU A 164 -2.50 -16.91 7.23
N TYR A 165 -3.23 -16.44 6.22
CA TYR A 165 -3.19 -15.04 5.77
C TYR A 165 -4.44 -14.31 6.23
N ILE A 166 -4.25 -13.27 7.05
CA ILE A 166 -5.32 -12.39 7.52
C ILE A 166 -5.26 -11.12 6.68
N LEU A 167 -6.29 -10.90 5.86
CA LEU A 167 -6.31 -9.85 4.84
C LEU A 167 -7.40 -8.80 5.07
N ASN A 168 -8.40 -9.10 5.88
CA ASN A 168 -9.53 -8.23 6.13
C ASN A 168 -9.61 -7.82 7.60
N ASP A 169 -10.09 -6.61 7.85
CA ASP A 169 -10.32 -6.08 9.20
C ASP A 169 -9.09 -6.16 10.12
N ILE A 170 -7.92 -5.96 9.56
CA ILE A 170 -6.65 -6.16 10.29
C ILE A 170 -6.34 -5.06 11.32
N LYS A 171 -6.96 -3.90 11.22
CA LYS A 171 -6.64 -2.73 12.07
C LYS A 171 -6.78 -2.99 13.57
N ASP A 172 -7.74 -3.82 13.96
CA ASP A 172 -8.02 -4.15 15.37
C ASP A 172 -7.34 -5.45 15.82
N ILE A 173 -6.63 -6.13 14.94
CA ILE A 173 -5.91 -7.36 15.27
C ILE A 173 -4.68 -7.04 16.10
N LYS A 174 -4.54 -7.74 17.21
CA LYS A 174 -3.34 -7.66 18.05
C LYS A 174 -2.23 -8.46 17.40
N MET A 175 -1.06 -7.85 17.28
CA MET A 175 0.11 -8.47 16.69
C MET A 175 0.78 -9.43 17.68
N HIS A 176 1.25 -10.55 17.17
CA HIS A 176 1.93 -11.59 17.94
C HIS A 176 3.38 -11.77 17.51
N ALA A 177 4.22 -12.26 18.40
CA ALA A 177 5.56 -12.69 18.05
C ALA A 177 5.51 -13.73 16.93
N GLY A 178 6.37 -13.58 15.93
CA GLY A 178 6.41 -14.46 14.78
C GLY A 178 5.40 -14.13 13.67
N ASP A 179 4.52 -13.15 13.87
CA ASP A 179 3.69 -12.63 12.78
C ASP A 179 4.56 -12.04 11.68
N ILE A 180 4.17 -12.25 10.44
CA ILE A 180 4.77 -11.62 9.26
C ILE A 180 3.77 -10.60 8.73
N LEU A 181 4.17 -9.34 8.71
CA LEU A 181 3.35 -8.25 8.18
C LEU A 181 3.74 -7.98 6.74
N LEU A 182 2.76 -7.90 5.84
CA LEU A 182 2.98 -7.37 4.51
C LEU A 182 2.84 -5.86 4.57
N ILE A 183 3.88 -5.14 4.19
CA ILE A 183 3.91 -3.68 4.19
C ILE A 183 4.11 -3.13 2.78
N GLN A 184 3.60 -1.93 2.56
CA GLN A 184 3.80 -1.13 1.36
C GLN A 184 4.24 0.27 1.78
N GLY A 185 5.29 0.78 1.14
CA GLY A 185 5.80 2.11 1.41
C GLY A 185 6.90 2.49 0.44
N THR A 186 7.49 3.67 0.64
CA THR A 186 8.69 4.06 -0.12
C THR A 186 9.87 3.18 0.28
N TRP A 187 10.82 3.00 -0.63
CA TRP A 187 12.04 2.24 -0.32
C TRP A 187 12.85 2.88 0.78
N ASP A 188 12.85 4.21 0.86
CA ASP A 188 13.50 4.93 1.96
C ASP A 188 12.85 4.63 3.31
N SER A 189 11.53 4.57 3.36
CA SER A 189 10.79 4.18 4.56
C SER A 189 11.07 2.75 4.98
N ILE A 190 11.07 1.82 4.02
CA ILE A 190 11.38 0.40 4.26
C ILE A 190 12.82 0.24 4.74
N ALA A 191 13.77 0.98 4.15
CA ALA A 191 15.17 0.98 4.58
C ALA A 191 15.33 1.49 6.01
N ARG A 192 14.60 2.54 6.40
CA ARG A 192 14.60 3.03 7.79
C ARG A 192 14.05 2.00 8.77
N MET A 193 13.01 1.26 8.38
CA MET A 193 12.47 0.18 9.20
C MET A 193 13.47 -0.94 9.41
N SER A 194 14.26 -1.30 8.41
CA SER A 194 15.25 -2.36 8.51
C SER A 194 16.37 -2.09 9.51
N GLN A 195 16.52 -0.85 9.97
CA GLN A 195 17.47 -0.47 11.02
C GLN A 195 17.01 -0.87 12.44
N LYS A 196 15.74 -1.26 12.62
CA LYS A 196 15.14 -1.64 13.91
C LYS A 196 15.18 -3.15 14.16
N GLN A 197 16.32 -3.79 13.98
CA GLN A 197 16.48 -5.26 13.99
C GLN A 197 16.06 -5.96 15.29
N SER A 198 16.02 -5.27 16.41
CA SER A 198 15.53 -5.82 17.68
C SER A 198 14.00 -5.94 17.73
N GLN A 199 13.31 -5.15 16.93
CA GLN A 199 11.86 -5.10 16.88
C GLN A 199 11.28 -6.04 15.83
N TRP A 200 11.93 -6.06 14.67
CA TRP A 200 11.48 -6.84 13.52
C TRP A 200 12.63 -7.03 12.51
N VAL A 201 12.41 -7.98 11.61
CA VAL A 201 13.31 -8.22 10.48
C VAL A 201 12.55 -7.93 9.18
N VAL A 202 13.10 -7.04 8.37
CA VAL A 202 12.54 -6.70 7.06
C VAL A 202 13.14 -7.58 5.98
N SER A 203 12.27 -8.28 5.25
CA SER A 203 12.65 -9.07 4.08
C SER A 203 12.12 -8.40 2.81
N VAL A 204 13.04 -7.96 1.96
CA VAL A 204 12.73 -7.27 0.71
C VAL A 204 12.72 -8.26 -0.44
N SER A 205 11.84 -8.03 -1.44
CA SER A 205 11.78 -8.89 -2.61
C SER A 205 13.07 -8.81 -3.45
N TYR A 206 13.47 -9.94 -3.99
CA TYR A 206 14.70 -10.07 -4.78
C TYR A 206 14.78 -9.13 -6.00
N THR A 207 13.66 -8.83 -6.62
CA THR A 207 13.59 -7.93 -7.79
C THR A 207 14.02 -6.51 -7.44
N HIS A 208 13.78 -6.06 -6.21
CA HIS A 208 14.16 -4.75 -5.74
C HIS A 208 15.68 -4.63 -5.51
N LEU A 209 16.31 -5.66 -4.96
CA LEU A 209 17.75 -5.67 -4.73
C LEU A 209 18.55 -5.47 -6.03
N ARG A 210 18.09 -6.06 -7.15
CA ARG A 210 18.71 -5.86 -8.46
C ARG A 210 18.59 -4.43 -8.98
N ALA A 211 17.46 -3.76 -8.75
CA ALA A 211 17.27 -2.37 -9.15
C ALA A 211 18.15 -1.42 -8.35
N HIS A 212 18.45 -1.73 -7.09
CA HIS A 212 19.36 -0.96 -6.24
C HIS A 212 20.83 -1.16 -6.60
N GLU A 213 21.22 -2.38 -6.94
CA GLU A 213 22.60 -2.69 -7.35
C GLU A 213 22.98 -2.00 -8.66
N THR A 214 22.04 -1.84 -9.59
CA THR A 214 22.29 -1.14 -10.85
C THR A 214 22.41 0.38 -10.69
N SER A 215 21.90 0.97 -9.62
CA SER A 215 22.02 2.41 -9.36
C SER A 215 23.32 2.80 -8.63
N LEU A 216 24.06 1.81 -8.11
CA LEU A 216 25.35 2.03 -7.45
C LEU A 216 26.55 1.94 -8.41
N HIS A 217 26.33 1.59 -9.67
CA HIS A 217 27.38 1.47 -10.70
C HIS A 217 27.34 2.57 -11.78
N LEU A 218 26.61 3.63 -11.56
CA LEU A 218 26.64 4.87 -12.34
C LEU A 218 27.12 6.01 -11.44
#